data_ee7f55ea5c1dca857f0e6693f4baac5a
#
_entry.id   ee7f55ea5c1dca857f0e6693f4baac5a
#
_cell.length_a   1.000
_cell.length_b   1.000
_cell.length_c   1.000
_cell.angle_alpha   90.00
_cell.angle_beta   90.00
_cell.angle_gamma   90.00
#
_symmetry.space_group_name_H-M   'P 1'
#
loop_
_entity.id
_entity.type
_entity.pdbx_description
1 polymer ?
#
loop_
_entity_poly.entity_id
_entity_poly.type
_entity_poly.pdbx_seq_one_letter_code
_entity_poly.pdbx_strand_id
1 'polypeptide(L)'
;MPNKNEPLLLRPSGKDYIWGGSRLNDEFEKNIDLTPLAETWECSTHPDGPSYVVGGAFDGQELAEVLKTHPEYLGERHKGENTLPILIKFIDAKKDLSVQVHPTDAYAQEHEGGQLGKTEMWYVLDAGRDAKLVYGLKKDCTKEE
;
A
#
# COMPACT_ATOMS: atom_id res chain seq x y z
N MET A 1 -27.68 -5.21 -12.80
CA MET A 1 -26.79 -4.08 -12.50
C MET A 1 -26.14 -4.39 -11.17
N PRO A 2 -24.81 -4.22 -10.99
CA PRO A 2 -24.19 -4.39 -9.69
C PRO A 2 -24.86 -3.46 -8.67
N ASN A 3 -25.01 -3.96 -7.46
CA ASN A 3 -25.63 -3.19 -6.39
C ASN A 3 -24.63 -2.08 -5.99
N LYS A 4 -24.97 -0.82 -6.23
CA LYS A 4 -24.08 0.35 -6.05
C LYS A 4 -23.55 0.55 -4.62
N ASN A 5 -24.00 -0.24 -3.65
CA ASN A 5 -23.64 -0.15 -2.25
C ASN A 5 -22.96 -1.43 -1.72
N GLU A 6 -22.58 -2.34 -2.60
CA GLU A 6 -21.93 -3.57 -2.18
C GLU A 6 -20.42 -3.32 -2.00
N PRO A 7 -19.83 -3.61 -0.84
CA PRO A 7 -18.41 -3.44 -0.64
C PRO A 7 -17.63 -4.39 -1.54
N LEU A 8 -16.49 -3.91 -2.06
CA LEU A 8 -15.58 -4.72 -2.86
C LEU A 8 -14.66 -5.51 -1.92
N LEU A 9 -14.66 -6.83 -2.03
CA LEU A 9 -13.65 -7.66 -1.41
C LEU A 9 -12.41 -7.66 -2.30
N LEU A 10 -11.23 -7.48 -1.70
CA LEU A 10 -9.98 -7.34 -2.46
C LEU A 10 -9.01 -8.47 -2.14
N ARG A 11 -8.32 -8.95 -3.16
CA ARG A 11 -7.14 -9.81 -3.05
C ARG A 11 -5.90 -8.94 -3.23
N PRO A 12 -4.95 -8.97 -2.27
CA PRO A 12 -3.74 -8.17 -2.33
C PRO A 12 -2.74 -8.67 -3.37
N SER A 13 -1.82 -7.78 -3.74
CA SER A 13 -0.55 -8.14 -4.37
C SER A 13 0.54 -8.30 -3.30
N GLY A 14 1.44 -9.27 -3.49
CA GLY A 14 2.58 -9.51 -2.61
C GLY A 14 3.87 -8.89 -3.10
N LYS A 15 4.82 -8.66 -2.16
CA LYS A 15 6.20 -8.22 -2.42
C LYS A 15 7.19 -9.11 -1.68
N ASP A 16 8.24 -9.53 -2.37
CA ASP A 16 9.26 -10.48 -1.93
C ASP A 16 10.59 -9.82 -1.53
N TYR A 17 10.53 -8.64 -0.95
CA TYR A 17 11.75 -7.94 -0.52
C TYR A 17 12.59 -8.80 0.44
N ILE A 18 13.92 -8.72 0.30
CA ILE A 18 14.89 -9.57 1.04
C ILE A 18 14.84 -9.44 2.56
N TRP A 19 14.24 -8.39 3.08
CA TRP A 19 14.05 -8.15 4.51
C TRP A 19 12.77 -8.79 5.08
N GLY A 20 11.91 -9.31 4.21
CA GLY A 20 10.64 -9.93 4.59
C GLY A 20 10.78 -11.25 5.33
N GLY A 21 9.70 -11.66 5.95
CA GLY A 21 9.53 -12.95 6.63
C GLY A 21 8.52 -13.86 5.97
N SER A 22 7.86 -14.68 6.79
CA SER A 22 6.81 -15.61 6.36
C SER A 22 5.48 -15.41 7.10
N ARG A 23 5.44 -14.48 8.07
CA ARG A 23 4.28 -14.30 8.96
C ARG A 23 3.00 -13.92 8.23
N LEU A 24 3.12 -13.17 7.12
CA LEU A 24 1.94 -12.79 6.33
C LEU A 24 1.20 -14.02 5.77
N ASN A 25 1.93 -15.07 5.41
CA ASN A 25 1.32 -16.35 5.04
C ASN A 25 0.96 -17.19 6.27
N ASP A 26 1.90 -17.33 7.23
CA ASP A 26 1.78 -18.28 8.34
C ASP A 26 0.73 -17.87 9.39
N GLU A 27 0.63 -16.57 9.67
CA GLU A 27 -0.23 -16.04 10.73
C GLU A 27 -1.43 -15.22 10.20
N PHE A 28 -1.30 -14.61 9.02
CA PHE A 28 -2.34 -13.77 8.40
C PHE A 28 -3.01 -14.40 7.19
N GLU A 29 -2.67 -15.67 6.88
CA GLU A 29 -3.32 -16.50 5.85
C GLU A 29 -3.43 -15.82 4.48
N LYS A 30 -2.40 -15.04 4.08
CA LYS A 30 -2.44 -14.32 2.80
C LYS A 30 -2.41 -15.24 1.59
N ASN A 31 -1.85 -16.44 1.74
CA ASN A 31 -1.81 -17.50 0.72
C ASN A 31 -1.20 -17.01 -0.62
N ILE A 32 -0.12 -16.23 -0.53
CA ILE A 32 0.62 -15.72 -1.68
C ILE A 32 1.90 -16.54 -1.83
N ASP A 33 2.12 -17.09 -3.02
CA ASP A 33 3.29 -17.92 -3.34
C ASP A 33 4.55 -17.07 -3.56
N LEU A 34 5.01 -16.44 -2.48
CA LEU A 34 6.25 -15.68 -2.41
C LEU A 34 7.00 -16.00 -1.11
N THR A 35 8.32 -16.17 -1.22
CA THR A 35 9.20 -16.42 -0.07
C THR A 35 10.53 -15.69 -0.27
N PRO A 36 10.84 -14.66 0.57
CA PRO A 36 9.99 -14.14 1.65
C PRO A 36 8.74 -13.41 1.13
N LEU A 37 7.73 -13.24 1.99
CA LEU A 37 6.59 -12.36 1.74
C LEU A 37 6.72 -11.13 2.66
N ALA A 38 7.29 -10.08 2.13
CA ALA A 38 7.64 -8.87 2.90
C ALA A 38 6.47 -7.92 3.09
N GLU A 39 5.69 -7.71 2.05
CA GLU A 39 4.51 -6.85 2.07
C GLU A 39 3.35 -7.49 1.32
N THR A 40 2.12 -7.16 1.76
CA THR A 40 0.90 -7.37 0.98
C THR A 40 0.17 -6.04 0.84
N TRP A 41 -0.09 -5.62 -0.39
CA TRP A 41 -0.78 -4.38 -0.72
C TRP A 41 -2.27 -4.65 -0.79
N GLU A 42 -2.93 -4.44 0.35
CA GLU A 42 -4.32 -4.84 0.60
C GLU A 42 -5.33 -4.02 -0.19
N CYS A 43 -5.08 -2.72 -0.29
CA CYS A 43 -5.93 -1.82 -1.07
C CYS A 43 -5.02 -0.86 -1.85
N SER A 44 -4.89 -1.13 -3.15
CA SER A 44 -3.92 -0.45 -4.01
C SER A 44 -4.44 -0.32 -5.43
N THR A 45 -4.31 0.88 -5.97
CA THR A 45 -4.46 1.17 -7.41
C THR A 45 -3.12 1.40 -8.09
N HIS A 46 -2.01 1.19 -7.35
CA HIS A 46 -0.66 1.41 -7.87
C HIS A 46 -0.28 0.33 -8.88
N PRO A 47 0.29 0.67 -10.06
CA PRO A 47 0.62 -0.29 -11.11
C PRO A 47 1.63 -1.35 -10.69
N ASP A 48 2.54 -1.02 -9.76
CA ASP A 48 3.53 -1.99 -9.26
C ASP A 48 2.93 -3.06 -8.33
N GLY A 49 1.72 -2.85 -7.82
CA GLY A 49 1.07 -3.80 -6.93
C GLY A 49 -0.43 -3.56 -6.85
N PRO A 50 -1.17 -3.81 -7.92
CA PRO A 50 -2.61 -3.59 -7.92
C PRO A 50 -3.33 -4.61 -7.04
N SER A 51 -4.41 -4.19 -6.39
CA SER A 51 -5.35 -5.12 -5.78
C SER A 51 -6.40 -5.56 -6.80
N TYR A 52 -6.92 -6.77 -6.63
CA TYR A 52 -7.93 -7.37 -7.51
C TYR A 52 -9.23 -7.60 -6.75
N VAL A 53 -10.36 -7.34 -7.40
CA VAL A 53 -11.67 -7.61 -6.83
C VAL A 53 -11.93 -9.11 -6.80
N VAL A 54 -12.51 -9.61 -5.71
CA VAL A 54 -12.89 -11.00 -5.53
C VAL A 54 -14.39 -11.13 -5.40
N GLY A 55 -14.98 -11.92 -6.27
CA GLY A 55 -16.42 -12.17 -6.30
C GLY A 55 -17.26 -11.02 -6.88
N GLY A 56 -18.54 -11.25 -6.97
CA GLY A 56 -19.48 -10.27 -7.48
C GLY A 56 -19.30 -9.96 -8.97
N ALA A 57 -19.81 -8.79 -9.37
CA ALA A 57 -19.84 -8.38 -10.79
C ALA A 57 -18.46 -8.01 -11.37
N PHE A 58 -17.49 -7.76 -10.51
CA PHE A 58 -16.14 -7.31 -10.89
C PHE A 58 -15.05 -8.33 -10.59
N ASP A 59 -15.43 -9.59 -10.35
CA ASP A 59 -14.49 -10.65 -9.99
C ASP A 59 -13.31 -10.71 -10.96
N GLY A 60 -12.09 -10.74 -10.39
CA GLY A 60 -10.83 -10.80 -11.12
C GLY A 60 -10.36 -9.50 -11.76
N GLN A 61 -11.13 -8.42 -11.71
CA GLN A 61 -10.72 -7.12 -12.27
C GLN A 61 -9.78 -6.39 -11.31
N GLU A 62 -8.84 -5.61 -11.87
CA GLU A 62 -8.03 -4.69 -11.08
C GLU A 62 -8.89 -3.59 -10.45
N LEU A 63 -8.62 -3.27 -9.19
CA LEU A 63 -9.34 -2.21 -8.49
C LEU A 63 -9.29 -0.88 -9.27
N ALA A 64 -8.13 -0.54 -9.85
CA ALA A 64 -7.97 0.68 -10.65
C ALA A 64 -8.95 0.74 -11.83
N GLU A 65 -9.17 -0.37 -12.54
CA GLU A 65 -10.09 -0.43 -13.67
C GLU A 65 -11.55 -0.34 -13.22
N VAL A 66 -11.88 -0.95 -12.08
CA VAL A 66 -13.21 -0.83 -11.48
C VAL A 66 -13.49 0.63 -11.10
N LEU A 67 -12.56 1.32 -10.47
CA LEU A 67 -12.74 2.72 -10.05
C LEU A 67 -12.85 3.70 -11.23
N LYS A 68 -12.20 3.41 -12.36
CA LYS A 68 -12.37 4.21 -13.60
C LYS A 68 -13.79 4.13 -14.15
N THR A 69 -14.39 2.95 -14.11
CA THR A 69 -15.73 2.71 -14.67
C THR A 69 -16.86 2.94 -13.64
N HIS A 70 -16.50 2.88 -12.35
CA HIS A 70 -17.42 3.02 -11.22
C HIS A 70 -16.84 3.99 -10.17
N PRO A 71 -16.67 5.28 -10.51
CA PRO A 71 -16.09 6.28 -9.63
C PRO A 71 -16.90 6.55 -8.35
N GLU A 72 -18.15 6.09 -8.30
CA GLU A 72 -18.97 6.15 -7.10
C GLU A 72 -18.36 5.43 -5.88
N TYR A 73 -17.48 4.46 -6.10
CA TYR A 73 -16.75 3.78 -5.01
C TYR A 73 -15.70 4.69 -4.34
N LEU A 74 -15.25 5.75 -5.00
CA LEU A 74 -14.33 6.74 -4.41
C LEU A 74 -15.05 7.72 -3.45
N GLY A 75 -16.38 7.77 -3.50
CA GLY A 75 -17.19 8.68 -2.68
C GLY A 75 -17.15 10.14 -3.18
N GLU A 76 -17.92 10.98 -2.50
CA GLU A 76 -18.13 12.37 -2.95
C GLU A 76 -16.88 13.25 -2.87
N ARG A 77 -15.94 12.96 -1.95
CA ARG A 77 -14.71 13.75 -1.80
C ARG A 77 -13.76 13.61 -2.98
N HIS A 78 -13.77 12.46 -3.64
CA HIS A 78 -12.87 12.13 -4.75
C HIS A 78 -13.63 12.01 -6.07
N LYS A 79 -14.77 12.68 -6.16
CA LYS A 79 -15.60 12.69 -7.36
C LYS A 79 -14.85 13.32 -8.53
N GLY A 80 -14.63 12.54 -9.57
CA GLY A 80 -13.86 12.94 -10.75
C GLY A 80 -12.39 12.50 -10.72
N GLU A 81 -11.92 11.90 -9.63
CA GLU A 81 -10.66 11.18 -9.60
C GLU A 81 -10.84 9.76 -10.14
N ASN A 82 -9.75 9.17 -10.64
CA ASN A 82 -9.76 7.81 -11.20
C ASN A 82 -8.89 6.85 -10.38
N THR A 83 -8.29 7.35 -9.30
CA THR A 83 -7.36 6.60 -8.47
C THR A 83 -7.70 6.78 -7.00
N LEU A 84 -7.42 5.75 -6.22
CA LEU A 84 -7.55 5.81 -4.78
C LEU A 84 -6.31 6.51 -4.19
N PRO A 85 -6.48 7.64 -3.45
CA PRO A 85 -5.34 8.40 -2.91
C PRO A 85 -4.76 7.79 -1.63
N ILE A 86 -4.86 6.47 -1.48
CA ILE A 86 -4.33 5.73 -0.33
C ILE A 86 -3.81 4.37 -0.80
N LEU A 87 -2.75 3.91 -0.14
CA LEU A 87 -2.23 2.56 -0.24
C LEU A 87 -2.24 1.92 1.16
N ILE A 88 -2.98 0.84 1.33
CA ILE A 88 -3.01 0.08 2.58
C ILE A 88 -2.21 -1.19 2.40
N LYS A 89 -1.27 -1.43 3.32
CA LYS A 89 -0.43 -2.63 3.25
C LYS A 89 -0.15 -3.24 4.61
N PHE A 90 0.10 -4.54 4.64
CA PHE A 90 0.75 -5.22 5.75
C PHE A 90 2.24 -5.38 5.44
N ILE A 91 3.05 -5.31 6.48
CA ILE A 91 4.51 -5.42 6.40
C ILE A 91 4.96 -6.46 7.43
N ASP A 92 5.73 -7.45 6.98
CA ASP A 92 6.45 -8.39 7.86
C ASP A 92 7.95 -8.13 7.76
N ALA A 93 8.46 -7.32 8.67
CA ALA A 93 9.85 -6.93 8.75
C ALA A 93 10.65 -7.93 9.59
N LYS A 94 11.21 -8.97 8.98
CA LYS A 94 12.12 -9.93 9.63
C LYS A 94 13.55 -9.39 9.79
N LYS A 95 13.94 -8.45 8.93
CA LYS A 95 15.23 -7.74 8.95
C LYS A 95 14.98 -6.24 8.83
N ASP A 96 16.02 -5.45 9.02
CA ASP A 96 15.95 -4.01 8.89
C ASP A 96 15.50 -3.59 7.46
N LEU A 97 14.55 -2.69 7.41
CA LEU A 97 14.18 -2.03 6.16
C LEU A 97 15.20 -0.96 5.81
N SER A 98 15.24 -0.56 4.55
CA SER A 98 15.96 0.64 4.14
C SER A 98 15.42 1.87 4.85
N VAL A 99 16.31 2.76 5.27
CA VAL A 99 15.91 4.08 5.78
C VAL A 99 15.46 4.93 4.59
N GLN A 100 14.28 5.50 4.68
CA GLN A 100 13.65 6.26 3.61
C GLN A 100 13.24 7.65 4.09
N VAL A 101 13.38 8.63 3.23
CA VAL A 101 12.80 9.97 3.39
C VAL A 101 11.67 10.12 2.39
N HIS A 102 10.47 10.43 2.89
CA HIS A 102 9.30 10.59 2.03
C HIS A 102 9.14 12.05 1.61
N PRO A 103 8.97 12.32 0.30
CA PRO A 103 8.81 13.67 -0.19
C PRO A 103 7.44 14.26 0.15
N THR A 104 7.37 15.59 0.19
CA THR A 104 6.08 16.31 0.13
C THR A 104 5.52 16.27 -1.30
N ASP A 105 4.23 16.57 -1.47
CA ASP A 105 3.60 16.65 -2.80
C ASP A 105 4.34 17.65 -3.71
N ALA A 106 4.69 18.85 -3.19
CA ALA A 106 5.38 19.85 -3.96
C ALA A 106 6.76 19.36 -4.46
N TYR A 107 7.53 18.72 -3.59
CA TYR A 107 8.83 18.15 -3.97
C TYR A 107 8.69 17.03 -4.98
N ALA A 108 7.74 16.10 -4.75
CA ALA A 108 7.54 14.95 -5.62
C ALA A 108 7.07 15.35 -7.02
N GLN A 109 6.21 16.34 -7.14
CA GLN A 109 5.78 16.89 -8.43
C GLN A 109 6.93 17.47 -9.23
N GLU A 110 7.86 18.17 -8.58
CA GLU A 110 8.99 18.83 -9.24
C GLU A 110 10.13 17.85 -9.57
N HIS A 111 10.43 16.92 -8.65
CA HIS A 111 11.66 16.11 -8.71
C HIS A 111 11.44 14.62 -8.95
N GLU A 112 10.21 14.11 -8.80
CA GLU A 112 9.89 12.68 -8.90
C GLU A 112 8.90 12.40 -10.04
N GLY A 113 9.04 13.12 -11.15
CA GLY A 113 8.24 12.88 -12.37
C GLY A 113 6.75 13.13 -12.22
N GLY A 114 6.35 14.07 -11.36
CA GLY A 114 4.93 14.41 -11.15
C GLY A 114 4.18 13.46 -10.21
N GLN A 115 4.91 12.65 -9.44
CA GLN A 115 4.32 11.76 -8.43
C GLN A 115 3.73 12.56 -7.26
N LEU A 116 2.86 11.91 -6.51
CA LEU A 116 2.38 12.42 -5.22
C LEU A 116 3.46 12.23 -4.15
N GLY A 117 3.46 13.09 -3.14
CA GLY A 117 4.21 12.88 -1.92
C GLY A 117 3.70 11.65 -1.16
N LYS A 118 4.43 11.25 -0.13
CA LYS A 118 4.06 10.08 0.66
C LYS A 118 3.92 10.43 2.14
N THR A 119 2.70 10.78 2.54
CA THR A 119 2.35 10.84 3.96
C THR A 119 2.03 9.44 4.45
N GLU A 120 2.74 8.95 5.45
CA GLU A 120 2.64 7.57 5.92
C GLU A 120 2.28 7.51 7.40
N MET A 121 1.45 6.52 7.77
CA MET A 121 1.10 6.20 9.14
C MET A 121 1.34 4.70 9.35
N TRP A 122 1.94 4.35 10.47
CA TRP A 122 2.18 2.96 10.86
C TRP A 122 1.35 2.60 12.09
N TYR A 123 0.74 1.44 12.04
CA TYR A 123 0.11 0.79 13.18
C TYR A 123 0.85 -0.52 13.45
N VAL A 124 1.51 -0.62 14.61
CA VAL A 124 2.28 -1.80 14.97
C VAL A 124 1.34 -2.88 15.50
N LEU A 125 1.23 -3.99 14.77
CA LEU A 125 0.41 -5.14 15.15
C LEU A 125 1.13 -6.02 16.18
N ASP A 126 2.42 -6.23 15.95
CA ASP A 126 3.29 -7.00 16.84
C ASP A 126 4.74 -6.53 16.69
N ALA A 127 5.54 -6.69 17.75
CA ALA A 127 6.94 -6.30 17.76
C ALA A 127 7.79 -7.26 18.60
N GLY A 128 8.90 -7.73 18.04
CA GLY A 128 9.91 -8.47 18.81
C GLY A 128 10.51 -7.61 19.94
N ARG A 129 11.13 -8.28 20.93
CA ARG A 129 11.68 -7.62 22.14
C ARG A 129 12.58 -6.41 21.84
N ASP A 130 13.41 -6.52 20.79
CA ASP A 130 14.41 -5.51 20.42
C ASP A 130 14.07 -4.81 19.10
N ALA A 131 12.81 -4.89 18.67
CA ALA A 131 12.36 -4.23 17.45
C ALA A 131 12.52 -2.71 17.55
N LYS A 132 12.95 -2.11 16.44
CA LYS A 132 13.21 -0.67 16.35
C LYS A 132 12.53 -0.09 15.13
N LEU A 133 12.07 1.13 15.25
CA LEU A 133 11.56 1.93 14.16
C LEU A 133 12.37 3.22 14.09
N VAL A 134 12.89 3.54 12.90
CA VAL A 134 13.48 4.85 12.64
C VAL A 134 12.35 5.81 12.31
N TYR A 135 12.20 6.86 13.13
CA TYR A 135 11.12 7.83 12.99
C TYR A 135 11.64 9.25 13.17
N GLY A 136 11.70 9.98 12.06
CA GLY A 136 12.13 11.38 12.04
C GLY A 136 13.62 11.58 12.27
N LEU A 137 14.01 12.85 12.32
CA LEU A 137 15.37 13.33 12.55
C LEU A 137 15.46 14.00 13.94
N LYS A 138 16.62 13.93 14.57
CA LYS A 138 16.84 14.58 15.87
C LYS A 138 16.99 16.09 15.78
N LYS A 139 17.36 16.60 14.62
CA LYS A 139 17.54 18.00 14.28
C LYS A 139 17.29 18.22 12.80
N ASP A 140 17.03 19.44 12.42
CA ASP A 140 17.07 19.82 11.02
C ASP A 140 18.48 19.62 10.47
N CYS A 141 18.56 19.04 9.28
CA CYS A 141 19.84 18.81 8.59
C CYS A 141 19.69 19.10 7.10
N THR A 142 20.81 19.39 6.45
CA THR A 142 20.88 19.53 5.00
C THR A 142 21.00 18.16 4.32
N LYS A 143 20.91 18.15 3.00
CA LYS A 143 21.09 16.91 2.22
C LYS A 143 22.51 16.34 2.32
N GLU A 144 23.49 17.19 2.58
CA GLU A 144 24.91 16.84 2.70
C GLU A 144 25.30 16.33 4.10
N GLU A 145 24.52 16.61 5.14
CA GLU A 145 24.66 16.10 6.51
C GLU A 145 24.07 14.70 6.67
#